data_15ef45daebb668a834b6ff00cb59a942
#
_entry.id   15ef45daebb668a834b6ff00cb59a942
#
_cell.length_a   1.000
_cell.length_b   1.000
_cell.length_c   1.000
_cell.angle_alpha   90.00
_cell.angle_beta   90.00
_cell.angle_gamma   90.00
#
_symmetry.space_group_name_H-M   'P 1'
#
loop_
_entity.id
_entity.type
_entity.pdbx_description
1 polymer ?
#
loop_
_entity_poly.entity_id
_entity_poly.type
_entity_poly.pdbx_seq_one_letter_code
_entity_poly.pdbx_strand_id
1 'polypeptide(L)'
;MRITNEQQEKLDGLRCLRAKDVSTDILNEIKGPKVNGQDATLVDLFRNPNYLQEDVDGALASYVIVSPQNQVLVFFSIRCGELFFKSDPHKMVLGHNAWVAVNMLMNKALAEDDRKKAMDAIKAAIDEGIAFDDFEFYADKKQSFINDVKKEPSTEASRVSQVFPAVELKFFGVNANAGDYWKSLELNQKMGETLFWSKIIPIVDELRNHVGCRFLYLFAADNEAEGHLVTYYKERLLHVEQNQVGLSFNKPYFDYESRFLYQDISKLVKEKERFFNAFNIEVEDPV
;
A
#
# COMPACT_ATOMS: atom_id res chain seq x y z
N MET A 1 11.96 7.77 -21.01
CA MET A 1 11.55 6.86 -22.12
C MET A 1 10.43 5.97 -21.60
N ARG A 2 9.37 5.79 -22.34
CA ARG A 2 8.26 4.90 -21.92
C ARG A 2 8.70 3.45 -22.05
N ILE A 3 8.04 2.54 -21.31
CA ILE A 3 8.18 1.09 -21.53
C ILE A 3 8.02 0.78 -23.03
N THR A 4 8.90 -0.05 -23.58
CA THR A 4 8.79 -0.46 -24.99
C THR A 4 7.63 -1.43 -25.18
N ASN A 5 7.09 -1.52 -26.38
CA ASN A 5 6.02 -2.48 -26.68
C ASN A 5 6.47 -3.92 -26.39
N GLU A 6 7.71 -4.27 -26.74
CA GLU A 6 8.28 -5.59 -26.44
C GLU A 6 8.36 -5.91 -24.95
N GLN A 7 8.78 -4.92 -24.13
CA GLN A 7 8.81 -5.07 -22.68
C GLN A 7 7.40 -5.18 -22.08
N GLN A 8 6.45 -4.41 -22.63
CA GLN A 8 5.05 -4.51 -22.22
C GLN A 8 4.49 -5.90 -22.55
N GLU A 9 4.73 -6.42 -23.76
CA GLU A 9 4.33 -7.77 -24.15
C GLU A 9 4.92 -8.86 -23.23
N LYS A 10 6.21 -8.72 -22.87
CA LYS A 10 6.87 -9.62 -21.90
C LYS A 10 6.18 -9.59 -20.53
N LEU A 11 5.82 -8.40 -20.04
CA LEU A 11 5.10 -8.25 -18.77
C LEU A 11 3.65 -8.74 -18.85
N ASP A 12 2.97 -8.50 -19.96
CA ASP A 12 1.60 -8.95 -20.19
C ASP A 12 1.51 -10.47 -20.28
N GLY A 13 2.53 -11.12 -20.82
CA GLY A 13 2.66 -12.58 -20.84
C GLY A 13 2.77 -13.24 -19.45
N LEU A 14 3.09 -12.47 -18.41
CA LEU A 14 3.11 -12.97 -17.04
C LEU A 14 1.68 -13.07 -16.48
N ARG A 15 1.33 -14.22 -15.92
CA ARG A 15 -0.01 -14.50 -15.38
C ARG A 15 -0.04 -14.39 -13.86
N CYS A 16 -1.08 -13.78 -13.32
CA CYS A 16 -1.37 -13.78 -11.90
C CYS A 16 -2.45 -14.84 -11.62
N LEU A 17 -2.13 -15.85 -10.83
CA LEU A 17 -2.99 -16.99 -10.54
C LEU A 17 -3.25 -17.07 -9.04
N ARG A 18 -4.44 -17.57 -8.64
CA ARG A 18 -4.70 -17.91 -7.25
C ARG A 18 -3.85 -19.11 -6.85
N ALA A 19 -3.22 -19.05 -5.69
CA ALA A 19 -2.33 -20.13 -5.21
C ALA A 19 -3.07 -21.46 -5.09
N LYS A 20 -4.33 -21.45 -4.68
CA LYS A 20 -5.19 -22.64 -4.58
C LYS A 20 -5.47 -23.35 -5.92
N ASP A 21 -5.33 -22.62 -7.04
CA ASP A 21 -5.58 -23.13 -8.39
C ASP A 21 -4.30 -23.63 -9.07
N VAL A 22 -3.16 -23.52 -8.39
CA VAL A 22 -1.84 -23.93 -8.88
C VAL A 22 -1.44 -25.27 -8.25
N SER A 23 -0.79 -26.14 -9.01
CA SER A 23 -0.34 -27.44 -8.49
C SER A 23 0.66 -27.26 -7.36
N THR A 24 0.61 -28.17 -6.38
CA THR A 24 1.55 -28.18 -5.26
C THR A 24 3.01 -28.28 -5.69
N ASP A 25 3.29 -28.96 -6.79
CA ASP A 25 4.65 -29.09 -7.34
C ASP A 25 5.23 -27.72 -7.72
N ILE A 26 4.45 -26.86 -8.38
CA ILE A 26 4.85 -25.50 -8.73
C ILE A 26 5.10 -24.66 -7.47
N LEU A 27 4.24 -24.79 -6.45
CA LEU A 27 4.41 -24.08 -5.19
C LEU A 27 5.67 -24.55 -4.42
N ASN A 28 6.03 -25.84 -4.54
CA ASN A 28 7.20 -26.41 -3.88
C ASN A 28 8.53 -25.92 -4.50
N GLU A 29 8.53 -25.44 -5.73
CA GLU A 29 9.71 -24.86 -6.39
C GLU A 29 10.06 -23.44 -5.91
N ILE A 30 9.16 -22.79 -5.16
CA ILE A 30 9.39 -21.44 -4.64
C ILE A 30 10.49 -21.50 -3.58
N LYS A 31 11.51 -20.64 -3.70
CA LYS A 31 12.51 -20.38 -2.67
C LYS A 31 12.47 -18.91 -2.25
N GLY A 32 12.45 -18.69 -0.98
CA GLY A 32 12.42 -17.32 -0.41
C GLY A 32 13.61 -17.05 0.51
N PRO A 33 13.84 -15.79 0.83
CA PRO A 33 14.81 -15.43 1.86
C PRO A 33 14.35 -15.97 3.22
N LYS A 34 15.31 -16.26 4.09
CA LYS A 34 15.02 -16.55 5.51
C LYS A 34 14.41 -15.31 6.15
N VAL A 35 13.41 -15.51 6.99
CA VAL A 35 12.90 -14.46 7.86
C VAL A 35 13.95 -14.21 8.95
N ASN A 36 14.30 -12.94 9.19
CA ASN A 36 15.36 -12.57 10.12
C ASN A 36 15.28 -13.31 11.46
N GLY A 37 16.36 -14.00 11.82
CA GLY A 37 16.49 -14.71 13.10
C GLY A 37 15.70 -16.02 13.23
N GLN A 38 15.01 -16.48 12.20
CA GLN A 38 14.26 -17.72 12.19
C GLN A 38 14.76 -18.68 11.10
N ASP A 39 14.68 -19.98 11.35
CA ASP A 39 14.96 -21.00 10.33
C ASP A 39 13.86 -21.09 9.27
N ALA A 40 12.62 -20.65 9.59
CA ALA A 40 11.51 -20.61 8.67
C ALA A 40 11.65 -19.46 7.65
N THR A 41 11.38 -19.75 6.40
CA THR A 41 11.32 -18.74 5.34
C THR A 41 9.90 -18.18 5.21
N LEU A 42 9.76 -16.98 4.60
CA LEU A 42 8.44 -16.45 4.23
C LEU A 42 7.66 -17.43 3.34
N VAL A 43 8.39 -18.23 2.55
CA VAL A 43 7.82 -19.28 1.68
C VAL A 43 7.22 -20.41 2.49
N ASP A 44 7.85 -20.81 3.60
CA ASP A 44 7.32 -21.87 4.46
C ASP A 44 5.99 -21.44 5.11
N LEU A 45 5.90 -20.16 5.49
CA LEU A 45 4.65 -19.58 5.96
C LEU A 45 3.60 -19.56 4.84
N PHE A 46 3.96 -19.10 3.64
CA PHE A 46 3.05 -19.02 2.50
C PHE A 46 2.50 -20.40 2.08
N ARG A 47 3.34 -21.46 2.16
CA ARG A 47 2.96 -22.84 1.84
C ARG A 47 2.31 -23.60 3.00
N ASN A 48 2.22 -22.99 4.19
CA ASN A 48 1.62 -23.65 5.34
C ASN A 48 0.18 -24.08 5.01
N PRO A 49 -0.21 -25.34 5.25
CA PRO A 49 -1.56 -25.81 4.96
C PRO A 49 -2.68 -24.97 5.58
N ASN A 50 -2.44 -24.39 6.76
CA ASN A 50 -3.41 -23.52 7.42
C ASN A 50 -3.65 -22.23 6.60
N TYR A 51 -2.61 -21.64 6.00
CA TYR A 51 -2.75 -20.46 5.15
C TYR A 51 -3.42 -20.79 3.81
N LEU A 52 -3.12 -21.95 3.24
CA LEU A 52 -3.83 -22.41 2.04
C LEU A 52 -5.31 -22.69 2.35
N GLN A 53 -5.63 -23.19 3.54
CA GLN A 53 -7.00 -23.37 3.99
C GLN A 53 -7.70 -22.00 4.20
N GLU A 54 -7.02 -20.99 4.79
CA GLU A 54 -7.56 -19.62 4.89
C GLU A 54 -7.92 -19.04 3.51
N ASP A 55 -7.17 -19.39 2.44
CA ASP A 55 -7.50 -18.99 1.07
C ASP A 55 -8.76 -19.71 0.53
N VAL A 56 -8.91 -20.99 0.86
CA VAL A 56 -10.12 -21.77 0.51
C VAL A 56 -11.34 -21.23 1.24
N ASP A 57 -11.19 -20.91 2.52
CA ASP A 57 -12.25 -20.38 3.38
C ASP A 57 -12.60 -18.91 3.12
N GLY A 58 -11.83 -18.24 2.25
CA GLY A 58 -12.05 -16.84 1.87
C GLY A 58 -11.58 -15.82 2.90
N ALA A 59 -10.81 -16.21 3.92
CA ALA A 59 -10.25 -15.32 4.92
C ALA A 59 -9.10 -14.46 4.37
N LEU A 60 -8.43 -14.96 3.34
CA LEU A 60 -7.43 -14.23 2.55
C LEU A 60 -7.45 -14.72 1.09
N ALA A 61 -6.69 -14.03 0.24
CA ALA A 61 -6.49 -14.41 -1.14
C ALA A 61 -4.99 -14.51 -1.44
N SER A 62 -4.50 -15.71 -1.70
CA SER A 62 -3.11 -15.97 -2.04
C SER A 62 -2.91 -16.08 -3.54
N TYR A 63 -1.85 -15.47 -4.04
CA TYR A 63 -1.54 -15.38 -5.46
C TYR A 63 -0.09 -15.72 -5.74
N VAL A 64 0.14 -16.24 -6.93
CA VAL A 64 1.46 -16.36 -7.54
C VAL A 64 1.47 -15.67 -8.90
N ILE A 65 2.57 -14.99 -9.21
CA ILE A 65 2.81 -14.46 -10.55
C ILE A 65 3.78 -15.41 -11.23
N VAL A 66 3.34 -15.97 -12.38
CA VAL A 66 4.08 -17.00 -13.08
C VAL A 66 4.45 -16.57 -14.50
N SER A 67 5.58 -17.10 -14.98
CA SER A 67 5.98 -17.01 -16.37
C SER A 67 5.06 -17.83 -17.28
N PRO A 68 5.12 -17.67 -18.62
CA PRO A 68 4.44 -18.56 -19.56
C PRO A 68 4.80 -20.04 -19.39
N GLN A 69 5.99 -20.35 -18.86
CA GLN A 69 6.48 -21.70 -18.56
C GLN A 69 6.09 -22.21 -17.16
N ASN A 70 5.19 -21.51 -16.46
CA ASN A 70 4.74 -21.80 -15.09
C ASN A 70 5.81 -21.65 -13.99
N GLN A 71 6.93 -20.98 -14.25
CA GLN A 71 7.87 -20.64 -13.20
C GLN A 71 7.30 -19.52 -12.33
N VAL A 72 7.24 -19.72 -11.02
CA VAL A 72 6.81 -18.67 -10.08
C VAL A 72 7.89 -17.61 -9.95
N LEU A 73 7.51 -16.35 -10.11
CA LEU A 73 8.38 -15.18 -10.00
C LEU A 73 8.18 -14.48 -8.66
N VAL A 74 6.93 -14.23 -8.31
CA VAL A 74 6.51 -13.53 -7.08
C VAL A 74 5.33 -14.28 -6.49
N PHE A 75 5.24 -14.29 -5.16
CA PHE A 75 4.08 -14.76 -4.41
C PHE A 75 3.62 -13.66 -3.45
N PHE A 76 2.33 -13.55 -3.26
CA PHE A 76 1.75 -12.57 -2.33
C PHE A 76 0.38 -13.01 -1.84
N SER A 77 -0.04 -12.44 -0.71
CA SER A 77 -1.39 -12.64 -0.20
C SER A 77 -1.99 -11.31 0.22
N ILE A 78 -3.28 -11.16 -0.05
CA ILE A 78 -4.06 -9.99 0.35
C ILE A 78 -5.29 -10.42 1.15
N ARG A 79 -5.72 -9.57 2.06
CA ARG A 79 -7.00 -9.73 2.77
C ARG A 79 -7.66 -8.38 3.03
N CYS A 80 -8.96 -8.39 3.26
CA CYS A 80 -9.68 -7.21 3.74
C CYS A 80 -9.25 -6.88 5.17
N GLY A 81 -9.18 -5.60 5.48
CA GLY A 81 -8.86 -5.12 6.80
C GLY A 81 -9.46 -3.74 7.06
N GLU A 82 -9.23 -3.25 8.25
CA GLU A 82 -9.70 -1.94 8.69
C GLU A 82 -8.54 -1.19 9.34
N LEU A 83 -8.44 0.10 9.03
CA LEU A 83 -7.50 0.99 9.68
C LEU A 83 -8.22 1.94 10.61
N PHE A 84 -7.71 2.01 11.83
CA PHE A 84 -8.14 2.97 12.85
C PHE A 84 -7.03 3.99 13.06
N PHE A 85 -7.35 5.26 12.94
CA PHE A 85 -6.41 6.31 13.26
C PHE A 85 -6.78 6.96 14.59
N LYS A 86 -5.83 7.00 15.54
CA LYS A 86 -6.00 7.71 16.82
C LYS A 86 -6.05 9.22 16.64
N SER A 87 -5.45 9.72 15.59
CA SER A 87 -5.51 11.13 15.17
C SER A 87 -6.34 11.25 13.91
N ASP A 88 -6.92 12.43 13.68
CA ASP A 88 -7.65 12.73 12.46
C ASP A 88 -6.77 12.39 11.23
N PRO A 89 -7.19 11.44 10.36
CA PRO A 89 -6.39 11.02 9.21
C PRO A 89 -6.16 12.16 8.22
N HIS A 90 -7.06 13.13 8.15
CA HIS A 90 -6.91 14.30 7.31
C HIS A 90 -5.79 15.23 7.80
N LYS A 91 -5.52 15.26 9.11
CA LYS A 91 -4.34 15.91 9.66
C LYS A 91 -3.03 15.34 9.10
N MET A 92 -3.03 14.08 8.74
CA MET A 92 -1.84 13.41 8.19
C MET A 92 -1.66 13.69 6.71
N VAL A 93 -2.78 13.70 5.95
CA VAL A 93 -2.76 14.02 4.51
C VAL A 93 -2.42 15.50 4.30
N LEU A 94 -3.07 16.37 5.06
CA LEU A 94 -2.89 17.82 4.93
C LEU A 94 -1.64 18.37 5.66
N GLY A 95 -1.04 17.58 6.55
CA GLY A 95 -0.06 18.08 7.49
C GLY A 95 -0.68 18.94 8.60
N HIS A 96 0.10 19.17 9.68
CA HIS A 96 -0.44 19.85 10.87
C HIS A 96 -0.94 21.27 10.58
N ASN A 97 -0.13 22.06 9.88
CA ASN A 97 -0.44 23.49 9.65
C ASN A 97 -1.65 23.68 8.75
N ALA A 98 -1.72 22.95 7.64
CA ALA A 98 -2.86 23.00 6.72
C ALA A 98 -4.15 22.48 7.37
N TRP A 99 -4.06 21.39 8.15
CA TRP A 99 -5.20 20.86 8.91
C TRP A 99 -5.73 21.89 9.94
N VAL A 100 -4.84 22.59 10.68
CA VAL A 100 -5.23 23.67 11.59
C VAL A 100 -5.89 24.80 10.82
N ALA A 101 -5.33 25.22 9.69
CA ALA A 101 -5.86 26.29 8.86
C ALA A 101 -7.28 26.00 8.36
N VAL A 102 -7.55 24.79 7.84
CA VAL A 102 -8.91 24.39 7.44
C VAL A 102 -9.88 24.44 8.62
N ASN A 103 -9.48 23.93 9.79
CA ASN A 103 -10.31 23.97 10.97
C ASN A 103 -10.62 25.40 11.43
N MET A 104 -9.67 26.31 11.29
CA MET A 104 -9.88 27.74 11.57
C MET A 104 -10.89 28.36 10.59
N LEU A 105 -10.74 28.10 9.29
CA LEU A 105 -11.66 28.65 8.26
C LEU A 105 -13.10 28.14 8.39
N MET A 106 -13.29 26.94 8.93
CA MET A 106 -14.63 26.41 9.23
C MET A 106 -15.31 27.11 10.42
N ASN A 107 -14.57 27.87 11.19
CA ASN A 107 -15.15 28.69 12.27
C ASN A 107 -15.72 29.98 11.69
N LYS A 108 -17.05 30.11 11.70
CA LYS A 108 -17.77 31.29 11.18
C LYS A 108 -17.46 32.61 11.90
N ALA A 109 -16.98 32.53 13.16
CA ALA A 109 -16.64 33.70 13.99
C ALA A 109 -15.14 34.07 13.89
N LEU A 110 -14.41 33.53 12.91
CA LEU A 110 -12.98 33.80 12.75
C LEU A 110 -12.72 35.26 12.36
N ALA A 111 -11.78 35.90 13.05
CA ALA A 111 -11.32 37.25 12.73
C ALA A 111 -10.66 37.30 11.33
N GLU A 112 -10.73 38.44 10.65
CA GLU A 112 -10.28 38.58 9.25
C GLU A 112 -8.78 38.32 9.11
N ASP A 113 -7.95 38.79 10.03
CA ASP A 113 -6.50 38.55 10.04
C ASP A 113 -6.16 37.06 10.21
N ASP A 114 -6.89 36.32 11.04
CA ASP A 114 -6.69 34.90 11.25
C ASP A 114 -7.19 34.09 10.03
N ARG A 115 -8.26 34.56 9.38
CA ARG A 115 -8.75 34.01 8.11
C ARG A 115 -7.68 34.13 7.03
N LYS A 116 -7.02 35.29 6.91
CA LYS A 116 -5.94 35.50 5.96
C LYS A 116 -4.75 34.58 6.22
N LYS A 117 -4.29 34.46 7.49
CA LYS A 117 -3.22 33.54 7.87
C LYS A 117 -3.56 32.07 7.54
N ALA A 118 -4.81 31.68 7.79
CA ALA A 118 -5.26 30.32 7.46
C ALA A 118 -5.27 30.06 5.95
N MET A 119 -5.72 31.04 5.14
CA MET A 119 -5.66 30.95 3.67
C MET A 119 -4.22 30.87 3.15
N ASP A 120 -3.32 31.68 3.70
CA ASP A 120 -1.89 31.65 3.33
C ASP A 120 -1.25 30.29 3.66
N ALA A 121 -1.61 29.68 4.79
CA ALA A 121 -1.12 28.34 5.18
C ALA A 121 -1.65 27.24 4.24
N ILE A 122 -2.91 27.31 3.80
CA ILE A 122 -3.45 26.38 2.80
C ILE A 122 -2.74 26.56 1.46
N LYS A 123 -2.52 27.81 1.04
CA LYS A 123 -1.83 28.10 -0.22
C LYS A 123 -0.41 27.55 -0.22
N ALA A 124 0.34 27.74 0.87
CA ALA A 124 1.66 27.17 1.05
C ALA A 124 1.66 25.63 0.96
N ALA A 125 0.67 24.98 1.57
CA ALA A 125 0.55 23.53 1.50
C ALA A 125 0.21 23.01 0.09
N ILE A 126 -0.56 23.76 -0.71
CA ILE A 126 -0.82 23.45 -2.11
C ILE A 126 0.47 23.60 -2.94
N ASP A 127 1.23 24.66 -2.69
CA ASP A 127 2.53 24.89 -3.36
C ASP A 127 3.56 23.78 -2.99
N GLU A 128 3.44 23.17 -1.80
CA GLU A 128 4.19 21.98 -1.36
C GLU A 128 3.67 20.65 -1.94
N GLY A 129 2.59 20.67 -2.71
CA GLY A 129 2.09 19.51 -3.48
C GLY A 129 0.88 18.81 -2.88
N ILE A 130 0.20 19.38 -1.87
CA ILE A 130 -1.09 18.86 -1.39
C ILE A 130 -2.17 19.23 -2.40
N ALA A 131 -2.95 18.26 -2.87
CA ALA A 131 -4.01 18.52 -3.84
C ALA A 131 -5.15 19.35 -3.22
N PHE A 132 -5.69 20.29 -3.98
CA PHE A 132 -6.83 21.12 -3.53
C PHE A 132 -8.04 20.25 -3.16
N ASP A 133 -8.30 19.20 -3.89
CA ASP A 133 -9.39 18.24 -3.64
C ASP A 133 -9.32 17.60 -2.25
N ASP A 134 -8.12 17.43 -1.68
CA ASP A 134 -7.95 16.90 -0.32
C ASP A 134 -8.51 17.87 0.74
N PHE A 135 -8.41 19.18 0.50
CA PHE A 135 -8.98 20.19 1.39
C PHE A 135 -10.50 20.24 1.29
N GLU A 136 -11.06 20.19 0.08
CA GLU A 136 -12.50 20.15 -0.13
C GLU A 136 -13.11 18.89 0.49
N PHE A 137 -12.53 17.74 0.22
CA PHE A 137 -12.96 16.47 0.78
C PHE A 137 -12.97 16.49 2.31
N TYR A 138 -11.95 17.08 2.92
CA TYR A 138 -11.89 17.22 4.38
C TYR A 138 -12.96 18.16 4.92
N ALA A 139 -13.13 19.33 4.31
CA ALA A 139 -14.11 20.31 4.73
C ALA A 139 -15.54 19.76 4.65
N ASP A 140 -15.89 19.07 3.56
CA ASP A 140 -17.19 18.45 3.36
C ASP A 140 -17.47 17.33 4.37
N LYS A 141 -16.50 16.46 4.60
CA LYS A 141 -16.59 15.37 5.57
C LYS A 141 -16.80 15.90 6.98
N LYS A 142 -16.06 16.94 7.36
CA LYS A 142 -16.17 17.53 8.68
C LYS A 142 -17.50 18.27 8.86
N GLN A 143 -18.00 18.96 7.84
CA GLN A 143 -19.29 19.63 7.90
C GLN A 143 -20.44 18.62 8.03
N SER A 144 -20.39 17.52 7.28
CA SER A 144 -21.32 16.41 7.41
C SER A 144 -21.31 15.84 8.84
N PHE A 145 -20.11 15.52 9.35
CA PHE A 145 -19.94 15.01 10.71
C PHE A 145 -20.48 15.97 11.78
N ILE A 146 -20.18 17.27 11.70
CA ILE A 146 -20.71 18.27 12.63
C ILE A 146 -22.24 18.33 12.58
N ASN A 147 -22.83 18.18 11.39
CA ASN A 147 -24.28 18.18 11.23
C ASN A 147 -24.91 16.92 11.82
N ASP A 148 -24.27 15.77 11.70
CA ASP A 148 -24.72 14.50 12.25
C ASP A 148 -24.58 14.46 13.78
N VAL A 149 -23.47 14.93 14.33
CA VAL A 149 -23.24 15.03 15.78
C VAL A 149 -24.24 16.01 16.45
N LYS A 150 -24.67 17.05 15.73
CA LYS A 150 -25.71 17.96 16.25
C LYS A 150 -27.10 17.31 16.29
N LYS A 151 -27.32 16.26 15.50
CA LYS A 151 -28.59 15.53 15.45
C LYS A 151 -28.69 14.43 16.51
N GLU A 152 -27.55 13.79 16.85
CA GLU A 152 -27.49 12.74 17.87
C GLU A 152 -26.23 12.84 18.73
N PRO A 153 -26.31 13.18 20.00
CA PRO A 153 -25.16 13.25 20.90
C PRO A 153 -24.80 11.86 21.45
N SER A 154 -24.43 10.90 20.56
CA SER A 154 -23.94 9.62 21.04
C SER A 154 -22.43 9.49 20.81
N THR A 155 -21.72 9.11 21.88
CA THR A 155 -20.28 8.83 21.88
C THR A 155 -19.87 7.67 20.94
N GLU A 156 -20.82 6.90 20.44
CA GLU A 156 -20.61 5.79 19.51
C GLU A 156 -20.43 6.25 18.06
N ALA A 157 -21.16 7.26 17.61
CA ALA A 157 -21.05 7.80 16.26
C ALA A 157 -19.65 8.35 15.95
N SER A 158 -18.93 8.89 16.95
CA SER A 158 -17.57 9.40 16.77
C SER A 158 -16.52 8.30 16.59
N ARG A 159 -16.80 7.06 17.04
CA ARG A 159 -15.89 5.93 16.87
C ARG A 159 -15.98 5.30 15.48
N VAL A 160 -17.17 5.25 14.90
CA VAL A 160 -17.41 4.67 13.58
C VAL A 160 -16.84 5.52 12.46
N SER A 161 -16.78 6.85 12.62
CA SER A 161 -16.23 7.77 11.61
C SER A 161 -14.71 7.68 11.41
N GLN A 162 -13.99 6.94 12.26
CA GLN A 162 -12.53 6.80 12.19
C GLN A 162 -12.07 5.44 11.63
N VAL A 163 -12.99 4.61 11.14
CA VAL A 163 -12.69 3.31 10.53
C VAL A 163 -12.63 3.46 9.02
N PHE A 164 -11.56 3.00 8.43
CA PHE A 164 -11.34 3.00 6.99
C PHE A 164 -11.17 1.58 6.46
N PRO A 165 -12.03 1.15 5.53
CA PRO A 165 -11.81 -0.10 4.82
C PRO A 165 -10.46 -0.07 4.11
N ALA A 166 -9.72 -1.15 4.22
CA ALA A 166 -8.37 -1.26 3.70
C ALA A 166 -8.09 -2.67 3.17
N VAL A 167 -7.04 -2.79 2.37
CA VAL A 167 -6.47 -4.06 1.94
C VAL A 167 -5.14 -4.25 2.65
N GLU A 168 -4.93 -5.39 3.28
CA GLU A 168 -3.62 -5.80 3.80
C GLU A 168 -2.87 -6.60 2.75
N LEU A 169 -1.64 -6.20 2.45
CA LEU A 169 -0.66 -7.04 1.77
C LEU A 169 0.05 -7.87 2.84
N LYS A 170 -0.45 -9.09 3.10
CA LYS A 170 -0.01 -9.92 4.22
C LYS A 170 1.34 -10.58 3.94
N PHE A 171 1.52 -11.11 2.74
CA PHE A 171 2.78 -11.66 2.24
C PHE A 171 3.13 -11.00 0.93
N PHE A 172 4.41 -10.75 0.74
CA PHE A 172 4.97 -10.32 -0.53
C PHE A 172 6.42 -10.78 -0.60
N GLY A 173 6.70 -11.69 -1.52
CA GLY A 173 8.01 -12.26 -1.67
C GLY A 173 8.36 -12.58 -3.12
N VAL A 174 9.65 -12.44 -3.41
CA VAL A 174 10.25 -12.79 -4.71
C VAL A 174 10.82 -14.20 -4.62
N ASN A 175 10.56 -15.04 -5.63
CA ASN A 175 11.16 -16.34 -5.72
C ASN A 175 12.66 -16.22 -6.07
N ALA A 176 13.53 -16.67 -5.17
CA ALA A 176 14.97 -16.60 -5.36
C ALA A 176 15.46 -17.38 -6.61
N ASN A 177 14.70 -18.39 -7.07
CA ASN A 177 15.02 -19.17 -8.27
C ASN A 177 14.65 -18.44 -9.58
N ALA A 178 13.95 -17.32 -9.54
CA ALA A 178 13.45 -16.63 -10.73
C ALA A 178 14.41 -15.58 -11.30
N GLY A 179 15.57 -15.40 -10.69
CA GLY A 179 16.53 -14.35 -11.07
C GLY A 179 17.01 -14.44 -12.52
N ASP A 180 17.31 -15.65 -12.99
CA ASP A 180 17.82 -15.84 -14.36
C ASP A 180 16.71 -15.64 -15.40
N TYR A 181 15.50 -16.10 -15.12
CA TYR A 181 14.35 -15.80 -15.97
C TYR A 181 14.11 -14.28 -16.05
N TRP A 182 14.14 -13.57 -14.91
CA TRP A 182 13.95 -12.14 -14.90
C TRP A 182 15.00 -11.39 -15.73
N LYS A 183 16.27 -11.78 -15.63
CA LYS A 183 17.35 -11.22 -16.45
C LYS A 183 17.12 -11.46 -17.96
N SER A 184 16.55 -12.63 -18.33
CA SER A 184 16.26 -12.94 -19.73
C SER A 184 15.17 -12.06 -20.35
N LEU A 185 14.36 -11.36 -19.51
CA LEU A 185 13.38 -10.40 -19.98
C LEU A 185 13.99 -9.05 -20.35
N GLU A 186 15.27 -8.83 -20.03
CA GLU A 186 16.00 -7.59 -20.32
C GLU A 186 15.34 -6.35 -19.71
N LEU A 187 14.72 -6.53 -18.55
CA LEU A 187 14.12 -5.45 -17.76
C LEU A 187 15.14 -4.95 -16.75
N ASN A 188 15.45 -3.65 -16.78
CA ASN A 188 16.45 -3.05 -15.89
C ASN A 188 15.97 -2.90 -14.44
N GLN A 189 14.65 -2.88 -14.22
CA GLN A 189 14.05 -2.69 -12.92
C GLN A 189 14.03 -3.99 -12.11
N LYS A 190 13.97 -3.86 -10.78
CA LYS A 190 13.88 -5.01 -9.87
C LYS A 190 12.55 -5.74 -10.05
N MET A 191 12.60 -7.07 -10.11
CA MET A 191 11.44 -7.95 -10.30
C MET A 191 10.29 -7.65 -9.34
N GLY A 192 10.57 -7.59 -8.04
CA GLY A 192 9.54 -7.33 -7.03
C GLY A 192 8.85 -5.99 -7.23
N GLU A 193 9.62 -4.92 -7.49
CA GLU A 193 9.11 -3.58 -7.74
C GLU A 193 8.23 -3.55 -9.01
N THR A 194 8.73 -4.09 -10.10
CA THR A 194 8.00 -4.11 -11.39
C THR A 194 6.69 -4.90 -11.26
N LEU A 195 6.71 -6.06 -10.61
CA LEU A 195 5.53 -6.91 -10.47
C LEU A 195 4.54 -6.36 -9.43
N PHE A 196 5.00 -5.63 -8.43
CA PHE A 196 4.12 -4.87 -7.54
C PHE A 196 3.28 -3.86 -8.35
N TRP A 197 3.94 -3.03 -9.16
CA TRP A 197 3.25 -2.01 -9.94
C TRP A 197 2.41 -2.59 -11.10
N SER A 198 2.90 -3.63 -11.80
CA SER A 198 2.23 -4.17 -12.99
C SER A 198 1.10 -5.15 -12.68
N LYS A 199 1.16 -5.89 -11.57
CA LYS A 199 0.23 -6.99 -11.28
C LYS A 199 -0.51 -6.81 -9.95
N ILE A 200 0.15 -6.35 -8.87
CA ILE A 200 -0.48 -6.26 -7.55
C ILE A 200 -1.37 -5.02 -7.45
N ILE A 201 -0.86 -3.84 -7.84
CA ILE A 201 -1.65 -2.62 -7.78
C ILE A 201 -2.94 -2.66 -8.63
N PRO A 202 -2.96 -3.24 -9.85
CA PRO A 202 -4.22 -3.44 -10.58
C PRO A 202 -5.26 -4.26 -9.82
N ILE A 203 -4.86 -5.35 -9.15
CA ILE A 203 -5.78 -6.18 -8.34
C ILE A 203 -6.32 -5.37 -7.16
N VAL A 204 -5.47 -4.62 -6.48
CA VAL A 204 -5.86 -3.77 -5.34
C VAL A 204 -6.81 -2.65 -5.80
N ASP A 205 -6.59 -2.07 -6.97
CA ASP A 205 -7.47 -1.05 -7.56
C ASP A 205 -8.84 -1.63 -7.95
N GLU A 206 -8.86 -2.82 -8.52
CA GLU A 206 -10.09 -3.55 -8.81
C GLU A 206 -10.89 -3.82 -7.53
N LEU A 207 -10.25 -4.29 -6.47
CA LEU A 207 -10.88 -4.46 -5.15
C LEU A 207 -11.42 -3.13 -4.61
N ARG A 208 -10.66 -2.04 -4.73
CA ARG A 208 -11.13 -0.71 -4.34
C ARG A 208 -12.44 -0.33 -5.02
N ASN A 209 -12.54 -0.61 -6.31
CA ASN A 209 -13.73 -0.27 -7.10
C ASN A 209 -14.95 -1.14 -6.74
N HIS A 210 -14.71 -2.37 -6.26
CA HIS A 210 -15.81 -3.29 -5.89
C HIS A 210 -16.25 -3.17 -4.42
N VAL A 211 -15.32 -2.94 -3.48
CA VAL A 211 -15.61 -2.97 -2.04
C VAL A 211 -15.29 -1.67 -1.31
N GLY A 212 -14.85 -0.62 -2.03
CA GLY A 212 -14.67 0.70 -1.44
C GLY A 212 -13.45 0.84 -0.50
N CYS A 213 -12.40 0.02 -0.64
CA CYS A 213 -11.19 0.12 0.15
C CYS A 213 -10.40 1.38 -0.19
N ARG A 214 -9.95 2.11 0.85
CA ARG A 214 -9.18 3.34 0.68
C ARG A 214 -7.67 3.12 0.71
N PHE A 215 -7.19 2.25 1.60
CA PHE A 215 -5.77 2.10 1.89
C PHE A 215 -5.27 0.70 1.55
N LEU A 216 -4.02 0.63 1.07
CA LEU A 216 -3.20 -0.58 1.11
C LEU A 216 -2.24 -0.46 2.27
N TYR A 217 -2.13 -1.51 3.11
CA TYR A 217 -1.20 -1.53 4.22
C TYR A 217 -0.48 -2.87 4.34
N LEU A 218 0.62 -2.85 5.05
CA LEU A 218 1.42 -4.04 5.34
C LEU A 218 2.15 -3.91 6.66
N PHE A 219 2.67 -5.03 7.13
CA PHE A 219 3.58 -5.10 8.27
C PHE A 219 4.94 -5.58 7.78
N ALA A 220 5.91 -4.67 7.72
CA ALA A 220 7.27 -5.02 7.35
C ALA A 220 7.95 -5.73 8.53
N ALA A 221 8.36 -6.97 8.32
CA ALA A 221 9.14 -7.76 9.27
C ALA A 221 10.63 -7.40 9.12
N ASP A 222 10.99 -6.19 9.55
CA ASP A 222 12.33 -5.64 9.39
C ASP A 222 12.99 -5.51 10.77
N ASN A 223 13.78 -6.53 11.13
CA ASN A 223 14.55 -6.57 12.37
C ASN A 223 16.00 -6.12 12.18
N GLU A 224 16.38 -5.72 10.97
CA GLU A 224 17.72 -5.19 10.72
C GLU A 224 17.84 -3.78 11.29
N ALA A 225 18.97 -3.50 11.95
CA ALA A 225 19.24 -2.18 12.53
C ALA A 225 19.16 -1.03 11.50
N GLU A 226 19.46 -1.34 10.24
CA GLU A 226 19.45 -0.38 9.13
C GLU A 226 18.08 -0.21 8.48
N GLY A 227 17.11 -1.09 8.76
CA GLY A 227 15.74 -0.96 8.25
C GLY A 227 15.62 -1.04 6.73
N HIS A 228 16.40 -1.90 6.07
CA HIS A 228 16.44 -2.03 4.61
C HIS A 228 15.07 -2.34 3.98
N LEU A 229 14.28 -3.21 4.62
CA LEU A 229 12.98 -3.59 4.11
C LEU A 229 11.98 -2.42 4.22
N VAL A 230 12.00 -1.70 5.34
CA VAL A 230 11.18 -0.49 5.52
C VAL A 230 11.56 0.58 4.50
N THR A 231 12.86 0.80 4.30
CA THR A 231 13.39 1.75 3.30
C THR A 231 12.92 1.35 1.89
N TYR A 232 12.99 0.06 1.55
CA TYR A 232 12.49 -0.43 0.27
C TYR A 232 11.00 -0.12 0.07
N TYR A 233 10.16 -0.40 1.07
CA TYR A 233 8.73 -0.10 0.98
C TYR A 233 8.45 1.41 0.88
N LYS A 234 9.22 2.24 1.56
CA LYS A 234 9.04 3.71 1.54
C LYS A 234 9.48 4.31 0.21
N GLU A 235 10.66 3.96 -0.26
CA GLU A 235 11.27 4.58 -1.44
C GLU A 235 10.78 3.99 -2.77
N ARG A 236 10.54 2.67 -2.81
CA ARG A 236 10.21 1.96 -4.03
C ARG A 236 8.74 1.65 -4.20
N LEU A 237 8.04 1.40 -3.11
CA LEU A 237 6.61 1.09 -3.11
C LEU A 237 5.77 2.18 -2.44
N LEU A 238 6.37 3.33 -2.15
CA LEU A 238 5.76 4.59 -1.68
C LEU A 238 4.87 4.46 -0.43
N HIS A 239 5.11 3.45 0.39
CA HIS A 239 4.41 3.30 1.66
C HIS A 239 4.96 4.28 2.71
N VAL A 240 4.09 4.75 3.58
CA VAL A 240 4.44 5.67 4.66
C VAL A 240 4.45 4.91 5.98
N GLU A 241 5.56 5.04 6.71
CA GLU A 241 5.64 4.52 8.07
C GLU A 241 4.87 5.42 9.02
N GLN A 242 4.09 4.83 9.91
CA GLN A 242 3.36 5.60 10.90
C GLN A 242 3.61 5.10 12.31
N ASN A 243 4.17 5.98 13.13
CA ASN A 243 4.51 5.70 14.52
C ASN A 243 3.35 5.88 15.52
N GLN A 244 2.21 6.47 15.12
CA GLN A 244 1.14 6.89 16.03
C GLN A 244 -0.22 6.27 15.75
N VAL A 245 -0.30 5.20 15.02
CA VAL A 245 -1.58 4.63 14.63
C VAL A 245 -2.13 3.72 15.70
N GLY A 246 -3.39 3.95 16.04
CA GLY A 246 -4.24 2.91 16.58
C GLY A 246 -4.39 1.85 15.51
N LEU A 247 -3.48 0.89 15.53
CA LEU A 247 -3.55 -0.28 14.68
C LEU A 247 -4.88 -0.96 14.92
N SER A 248 -5.44 -1.55 13.87
CA SER A 248 -6.47 -2.55 14.01
C SER A 248 -6.07 -3.51 15.13
N PHE A 249 -7.04 -4.03 15.84
CA PHE A 249 -6.84 -5.00 16.92
C PHE A 249 -6.04 -6.25 16.47
N ASN A 250 -5.80 -6.42 15.20
CA ASN A 250 -5.12 -7.54 14.58
C ASN A 250 -3.70 -7.17 14.15
N LYS A 251 -2.84 -6.78 15.11
CA LYS A 251 -1.40 -6.91 14.85
C LYS A 251 -1.14 -8.38 14.53
N PRO A 252 -0.44 -8.69 13.42
CA PRO A 252 -0.01 -10.06 13.23
C PRO A 252 0.80 -10.49 14.45
N TYR A 253 0.44 -11.61 15.03
CA TYR A 253 1.20 -12.21 16.11
C TYR A 253 2.45 -12.84 15.49
N PHE A 254 3.53 -12.08 15.45
CA PHE A 254 4.84 -12.56 15.08
C PHE A 254 5.74 -12.41 16.28
N ASP A 255 6.66 -13.35 16.49
CA ASP A 255 7.69 -13.30 17.54
C ASP A 255 8.77 -12.22 17.25
N TYR A 256 8.52 -11.34 16.29
CA TYR A 256 9.42 -10.26 15.90
C TYR A 256 8.67 -8.92 15.76
N GLU A 257 9.39 -7.83 15.97
CA GLU A 257 8.85 -6.50 15.75
C GLU A 257 8.53 -6.29 14.25
N SER A 258 7.31 -5.91 13.97
CA SER A 258 6.89 -5.53 12.63
C SER A 258 6.56 -4.04 12.59
N ARG A 259 6.99 -3.37 11.52
CA ARG A 259 6.69 -1.97 11.29
C ARG A 259 5.48 -1.84 10.37
N PHE A 260 4.50 -1.09 10.82
CA PHE A 260 3.29 -0.82 10.05
C PHE A 260 3.56 0.25 9.00
N LEU A 261 3.18 -0.05 7.77
CA LEU A 261 3.29 0.84 6.61
C LEU A 261 1.97 0.86 5.86
N TYR A 262 1.59 2.01 5.33
CA TYR A 262 0.35 2.14 4.55
C TYR A 262 0.49 3.19 3.45
N GLN A 263 -0.42 3.16 2.47
CA GLN A 263 -0.57 4.22 1.48
C GLN A 263 -2.03 4.25 0.97
N ASP A 264 -2.47 5.42 0.53
CA ASP A 264 -3.74 5.59 -0.18
C ASP A 264 -3.66 4.89 -1.55
N ILE A 265 -4.64 4.05 -1.87
CA ILE A 265 -4.66 3.27 -3.11
C ILE A 265 -4.73 4.20 -4.34
N SER A 266 -5.48 5.30 -4.26
CA SER A 266 -5.58 6.27 -5.36
C SER A 266 -4.22 6.87 -5.68
N LYS A 267 -3.38 7.10 -4.66
CA LYS A 267 -2.02 7.59 -4.85
C LYS A 267 -1.13 6.53 -5.49
N LEU A 268 -1.24 5.26 -5.04
CA LEU A 268 -0.49 4.15 -5.66
C LEU A 268 -0.85 3.96 -7.14
N VAL A 269 -2.13 4.09 -7.50
CA VAL A 269 -2.57 4.00 -8.90
C VAL A 269 -1.96 5.12 -9.75
N LYS A 270 -1.93 6.36 -9.26
CA LYS A 270 -1.28 7.48 -9.97
C LYS A 270 0.24 7.26 -10.13
N GLU A 271 0.89 6.75 -9.08
CA GLU A 271 2.34 6.51 -9.11
C GLU A 271 2.73 5.31 -9.99
N LYS A 272 1.85 4.32 -10.15
CA LYS A 272 2.03 3.25 -11.15
C LYS A 272 2.24 3.83 -12.55
N GLU A 273 1.44 4.82 -12.95
CA GLU A 273 1.60 5.47 -14.27
C GLU A 273 2.96 6.17 -14.37
N ARG A 274 3.39 6.84 -13.31
CA ARG A 274 4.71 7.49 -13.25
C ARG A 274 5.85 6.49 -13.33
N PHE A 275 5.74 5.38 -12.61
CA PHE A 275 6.72 4.30 -12.66
C PHE A 275 6.93 3.81 -14.08
N PHE A 276 5.86 3.49 -14.83
CA PHE A 276 5.98 3.04 -16.22
C PHE A 276 6.38 4.14 -17.20
N ASN A 277 6.10 5.40 -16.90
CA ASN A 277 6.63 6.52 -17.70
C ASN A 277 8.14 6.71 -17.53
N ALA A 278 8.68 6.34 -16.37
CA ALA A 278 10.11 6.38 -16.07
C ALA A 278 10.84 5.04 -16.38
N PHE A 279 10.12 4.02 -16.84
CA PHE A 279 10.66 2.70 -17.18
C PHE A 279 11.70 2.85 -18.29
N ASN A 280 12.89 2.31 -18.13
CA ASN A 280 14.00 2.42 -19.09
C ASN A 280 14.55 3.84 -19.33
N ILE A 281 14.50 4.71 -18.38
CA ILE A 281 15.45 5.82 -18.39
C ILE A 281 16.83 5.19 -18.24
N GLU A 282 17.58 5.10 -19.35
CA GLU A 282 19.01 4.82 -19.28
C GLU A 282 19.62 5.94 -18.41
N VAL A 283 20.14 5.56 -17.26
CA VAL A 283 21.06 6.44 -16.55
C VAL A 283 22.28 6.47 -17.45
N GLU A 284 22.45 7.56 -18.21
CA GLU A 284 23.72 7.85 -18.84
C GLU A 284 24.72 7.89 -17.67
N ASP A 285 25.64 6.93 -17.65
CA ASP A 285 26.76 6.96 -16.71
C ASP A 285 27.45 8.31 -16.89
N PRO A 286 27.64 9.09 -15.84
CA PRO A 286 28.40 10.33 -15.96
C PRO A 286 29.80 9.96 -16.39
N VAL A 287 30.17 10.43 -17.59
CA VAL A 287 31.52 10.35 -18.18
C VAL A 287 32.52 11.06 -17.29
#